data_f3f076cc03d7f7dce0b302a3bca23287
#
_entry.id   f3f076cc03d7f7dce0b302a3bca23287
#
_cell.length_a   1.000
_cell.length_b   1.000
_cell.length_c   1.000
_cell.angle_alpha   90.00
_cell.angle_beta   90.00
_cell.angle_gamma   90.00
#
_symmetry.space_group_name_H-M   'P 1'
#
loop_
_entity.id
_entity.type
_entity.pdbx_description
1 polymer ?
#
loop_
_entity_poly.entity_id
_entity_poly.type
_entity_poly.pdbx_seq_one_letter_code
_entity_poly.pdbx_strand_id
1 'polypeptide(L)'
;MMFDANGNVVDHIWSPLYQFNGKLPQGKLDSNDRALHHTGDDLTGDQNGDDGLDNEIITVDLNRVSYNVNSIVFFLNIYNNNEYSGDFSGIPYASIRMFEGTPERPPKQVFAQYNVATKTECVGKRALVMGKLYRRNGEWKFAAIGDAFEDRTIGQTIVRVARDYSK
;
A
#
# COMPACT_ATOMS: atom_id res chain seq x y z
N MET A 1 4.28 4.82 2.23
CA MET A 1 4.92 6.12 2.60
C MET A 1 5.79 5.92 3.82
N MET A 2 6.94 6.55 3.85
CA MET A 2 7.94 6.44 4.93
C MET A 2 7.99 7.76 5.71
N PHE A 3 7.99 7.67 7.04
CA PHE A 3 7.94 8.83 7.93
C PHE A 3 9.05 8.80 8.98
N ASP A 4 9.53 9.98 9.37
CA ASP A 4 10.42 10.14 10.52
C ASP A 4 9.65 10.08 11.86
N ALA A 5 10.37 10.20 12.99
CA ALA A 5 9.77 10.17 14.31
C ALA A 5 8.81 11.35 14.60
N ASN A 6 8.91 12.43 13.83
CA ASN A 6 8.04 13.61 13.95
C ASN A 6 6.80 13.53 13.05
N GLY A 7 6.72 12.50 12.19
CA GLY A 7 5.65 12.32 11.19
C GLY A 7 5.89 13.08 9.89
N ASN A 8 7.11 13.56 9.64
CA ASN A 8 7.46 14.15 8.35
C ASN A 8 7.71 13.05 7.33
N VAL A 9 7.29 13.27 6.08
CA VAL A 9 7.57 12.35 4.98
C VAL A 9 9.06 12.35 4.67
N VAL A 10 9.68 11.18 4.78
CA VAL A 10 11.10 10.94 4.42
C VAL A 10 11.19 10.50 2.97
N ASP A 11 10.36 9.53 2.58
CA ASP A 11 10.35 8.98 1.22
C ASP A 11 9.00 8.31 0.91
N HIS A 12 8.81 7.89 -0.34
CA HIS A 12 7.60 7.25 -0.79
C HIS A 12 7.89 6.29 -1.95
N ILE A 13 6.99 5.33 -2.14
CA ILE A 13 6.82 4.59 -3.40
C ILE A 13 5.33 4.55 -3.70
N TRP A 14 4.95 4.75 -4.94
CA TRP A 14 3.65 4.51 -5.55
C TRP A 14 3.79 4.55 -7.06
N SER A 15 2.71 4.15 -7.76
CA SER A 15 2.70 4.07 -9.21
C SER A 15 3.27 5.30 -9.92
N PRO A 16 4.25 5.14 -10.82
CA PRO A 16 4.75 6.23 -11.65
C PRO A 16 3.74 6.70 -12.71
N LEU A 17 2.65 5.97 -12.93
CA LEU A 17 1.57 6.35 -13.84
C LEU A 17 0.71 7.51 -13.31
N TYR A 18 0.71 7.74 -12.00
CA TYR A 18 0.02 8.87 -11.39
C TYR A 18 0.80 10.16 -11.63
N GLN A 19 0.32 10.96 -12.57
CA GLN A 19 0.82 12.31 -12.81
C GLN A 19 0.04 13.29 -11.92
N PHE A 20 0.74 13.90 -10.99
CA PHE A 20 0.15 14.90 -10.13
C PHE A 20 0.37 16.30 -10.73
N ASN A 21 -0.66 17.14 -10.72
CA ASN A 21 -0.62 18.52 -11.17
C ASN A 21 0.28 19.42 -10.27
N GLY A 22 1.53 18.98 -10.03
CA GLY A 22 2.57 19.74 -9.33
C GLY A 22 2.44 19.83 -7.80
N LYS A 23 1.43 19.20 -7.18
CA LYS A 23 1.22 19.28 -5.73
C LYS A 23 1.82 18.12 -4.92
N LEU A 24 2.05 16.99 -5.56
CA LEU A 24 2.62 15.79 -4.92
C LEU A 24 3.83 15.31 -5.73
N PRO A 25 4.79 14.63 -5.09
CA PRO A 25 5.94 14.08 -5.80
C PRO A 25 5.49 13.04 -6.82
N GLN A 26 6.24 12.94 -7.93
CA GLN A 26 6.07 11.88 -8.91
C GLN A 26 6.21 10.50 -8.26
N GLY A 27 5.39 9.54 -8.67
CA GLY A 27 5.49 8.16 -8.24
C GLY A 27 6.79 7.52 -8.72
N LYS A 28 7.28 6.56 -7.94
CA LYS A 28 8.48 5.76 -8.22
C LYS A 28 8.34 4.38 -7.58
N LEU A 29 9.01 3.39 -8.17
CA LEU A 29 8.91 1.99 -7.73
C LEU A 29 9.91 1.65 -6.63
N ASP A 30 11.00 2.40 -6.51
CA ASP A 30 12.06 2.15 -5.52
C ASP A 30 12.21 3.32 -4.56
N SER A 31 12.37 3.03 -3.27
CA SER A 31 12.78 4.04 -2.29
C SER A 31 14.24 4.47 -2.51
N ASN A 32 14.59 5.67 -2.06
CA ASN A 32 15.95 6.22 -2.25
C ASN A 32 17.04 5.36 -1.58
N ASP A 33 16.71 4.73 -0.45
CA ASP A 33 17.58 3.79 0.26
C ASP A 33 17.53 2.36 -0.31
N ARG A 34 16.69 2.14 -1.34
CA ARG A 34 16.44 0.82 -1.96
C ARG A 34 15.97 -0.24 -0.95
N ALA A 35 15.32 0.17 0.11
CA ALA A 35 14.72 -0.72 1.08
C ALA A 35 13.34 -1.20 0.63
N LEU A 36 12.61 -0.37 -0.11
CA LEU A 36 11.29 -0.69 -0.65
C LEU A 36 11.34 -0.79 -2.17
N HIS A 37 10.68 -1.83 -2.71
CA HIS A 37 10.48 -2.01 -4.14
C HIS A 37 9.04 -2.42 -4.43
N HIS A 38 8.41 -1.80 -5.43
CA HIS A 38 7.08 -2.11 -5.95
C HIS A 38 7.24 -2.73 -7.33
N THR A 39 6.58 -3.86 -7.60
CA THR A 39 6.68 -4.59 -8.87
C THR A 39 6.10 -3.82 -10.06
N GLY A 40 5.36 -2.77 -9.82
CA GLY A 40 4.58 -2.02 -10.81
C GLY A 40 3.09 -2.30 -10.68
N ASP A 41 2.28 -1.54 -11.40
CA ASP A 41 0.83 -1.71 -11.39
C ASP A 41 0.43 -2.87 -12.32
N ASP A 42 -0.46 -3.73 -11.84
CA ASP A 42 -1.23 -4.61 -12.69
C ASP A 42 -2.49 -3.87 -13.18
N LEU A 43 -2.59 -3.68 -14.48
CA LEU A 43 -3.69 -2.97 -15.12
C LEU A 43 -4.85 -3.89 -15.54
N THR A 44 -4.66 -5.19 -15.46
CA THR A 44 -5.60 -6.20 -15.98
C THR A 44 -6.24 -7.05 -14.90
N GLY A 45 -5.54 -7.31 -13.80
CA GLY A 45 -5.99 -8.21 -12.76
C GLY A 45 -6.26 -9.63 -13.28
N ASP A 46 -6.86 -10.45 -12.45
CA ASP A 46 -7.22 -11.84 -12.76
C ASP A 46 -8.53 -11.91 -13.56
N GLN A 47 -8.50 -11.55 -14.85
CA GLN A 47 -9.69 -11.51 -15.71
C GLN A 47 -10.36 -12.87 -15.88
N ASN A 48 -9.62 -13.98 -15.76
CA ASN A 48 -10.11 -15.35 -15.94
C ASN A 48 -10.31 -16.14 -14.64
N GLY A 49 -10.25 -15.46 -13.50
CA GLY A 49 -10.31 -16.06 -12.16
C GLY A 49 -8.93 -16.03 -11.48
N ASP A 50 -8.97 -16.06 -10.15
CA ASP A 50 -7.76 -16.03 -9.29
C ASP A 50 -6.82 -17.20 -9.64
N ASP A 51 -5.61 -16.89 -10.09
CA ASP A 51 -4.57 -17.86 -10.40
C ASP A 51 -3.71 -18.22 -9.16
N GLY A 52 -4.01 -17.62 -8.01
CA GLY A 52 -3.33 -17.85 -6.73
C GLY A 52 -2.01 -17.10 -6.57
N LEU A 53 -1.65 -16.23 -7.51
CA LEU A 53 -0.46 -15.38 -7.45
C LEU A 53 -0.81 -13.97 -7.00
N ASP A 54 0.17 -13.25 -6.43
CA ASP A 54 0.00 -11.84 -6.10
C ASP A 54 0.31 -10.98 -7.35
N ASN A 55 -0.66 -10.20 -7.80
CA ASN A 55 -0.54 -9.35 -9.00
C ASN A 55 0.41 -8.16 -8.78
N GLU A 56 0.38 -7.57 -7.58
CA GLU A 56 1.24 -6.45 -7.20
C GLU A 56 1.91 -6.73 -5.85
N ILE A 57 3.22 -6.55 -5.79
CA ILE A 57 4.00 -6.83 -4.59
C ILE A 57 4.85 -5.61 -4.21
N ILE A 58 4.80 -5.25 -2.92
CA ILE A 58 5.76 -4.33 -2.33
C ILE A 58 6.66 -5.13 -1.40
N THR A 59 7.95 -5.20 -1.73
CA THR A 59 8.96 -5.80 -0.86
C THR A 59 9.59 -4.76 0.06
N VAL A 60 9.94 -5.16 1.28
CA VAL A 60 10.63 -4.32 2.27
C VAL A 60 11.82 -5.08 2.86
N ASP A 61 13.03 -4.60 2.58
CA ASP A 61 14.25 -5.06 3.28
C ASP A 61 14.48 -4.17 4.51
N LEU A 62 14.04 -4.64 5.67
CA LEU A 62 14.11 -3.89 6.93
C LEU A 62 15.54 -3.52 7.34
N ASN A 63 16.56 -4.27 6.88
CA ASN A 63 17.96 -3.99 7.17
C ASN A 63 18.50 -2.79 6.39
N ARG A 64 17.85 -2.45 5.26
CA ARG A 64 18.25 -1.34 4.39
C ARG A 64 17.49 -0.05 4.69
N VAL A 65 16.38 -0.14 5.44
CA VAL A 65 15.59 1.05 5.76
C VAL A 65 16.44 2.07 6.51
N SER A 66 16.54 3.28 5.96
CA SER A 66 17.30 4.40 6.53
C SER A 66 16.97 4.64 8.01
N TYR A 67 17.98 4.96 8.80
CA TYR A 67 17.84 5.07 10.26
C TYR A 67 16.86 6.17 10.71
N ASN A 68 16.68 7.21 9.91
CA ASN A 68 15.74 8.30 10.17
C ASN A 68 14.28 7.95 9.86
N VAL A 69 14.02 6.80 9.23
CA VAL A 69 12.66 6.30 9.00
C VAL A 69 12.18 5.60 10.27
N ASN A 70 11.09 6.12 10.84
CA ASN A 70 10.46 5.58 12.04
C ASN A 70 9.24 4.72 11.75
N SER A 71 8.53 5.01 10.65
CA SER A 71 7.38 4.21 10.24
C SER A 71 7.20 4.16 8.72
N ILE A 72 6.56 3.08 8.27
CA ILE A 72 6.20 2.83 6.86
C ILE A 72 4.72 2.46 6.84
N VAL A 73 3.90 3.26 6.16
CA VAL A 73 2.46 3.03 6.03
C VAL A 73 2.15 2.50 4.64
N PHE A 74 1.39 1.41 4.59
CA PHE A 74 0.96 0.74 3.37
C PHE A 74 -0.52 1.05 3.10
N PHE A 75 -0.82 1.44 1.88
CA PHE A 75 -2.18 1.74 1.46
C PHE A 75 -2.41 1.33 0.01
N LEU A 76 -3.65 1.06 -0.32
CA LEU A 76 -4.15 0.79 -1.66
C LEU A 76 -5.15 1.86 -2.06
N ASN A 77 -5.16 2.24 -3.32
CA ASN A 77 -6.19 3.10 -3.89
C ASN A 77 -6.56 2.57 -5.28
N ILE A 78 -7.86 2.36 -5.52
CA ILE A 78 -8.34 1.96 -6.84
C ILE A 78 -8.07 3.08 -7.84
N TYR A 79 -7.40 2.74 -8.93
CA TYR A 79 -7.19 3.67 -10.03
C TYR A 79 -8.54 4.05 -10.65
N ASN A 80 -8.80 5.35 -10.68
CA ASN A 80 -10.01 5.89 -11.29
C ASN A 80 -9.68 6.35 -12.72
N ASN A 81 -10.08 5.55 -13.69
CA ASN A 81 -10.09 5.96 -15.09
C ASN A 81 -11.53 6.12 -15.58
N ASN A 82 -11.71 6.57 -16.80
CA ASN A 82 -13.04 6.73 -17.40
C ASN A 82 -13.77 5.39 -17.63
N GLU A 83 -13.05 4.28 -17.59
CA GLU A 83 -13.60 2.94 -17.82
C GLU A 83 -14.05 2.28 -16.52
N TYR A 84 -13.37 2.58 -15.40
CA TYR A 84 -13.71 2.02 -14.10
C TYR A 84 -13.88 3.13 -13.04
N SER A 85 -15.13 3.35 -12.64
CA SER A 85 -15.51 4.28 -11.58
C SER A 85 -16.01 3.58 -10.30
N GLY A 86 -15.88 2.25 -10.24
CA GLY A 86 -16.38 1.42 -9.16
C GLY A 86 -15.62 1.54 -7.83
N ASP A 87 -16.00 0.71 -6.90
CA ASP A 87 -15.40 0.56 -5.58
C ASP A 87 -14.82 -0.87 -5.41
N PHE A 88 -14.34 -1.20 -4.21
CA PHE A 88 -13.80 -2.54 -3.93
C PHE A 88 -14.79 -3.67 -4.14
N SER A 89 -16.10 -3.43 -3.99
CA SER A 89 -17.12 -4.48 -4.18
C SER A 89 -17.28 -4.92 -5.64
N GLY A 90 -16.85 -4.08 -6.58
CA GLY A 90 -16.89 -4.37 -8.01
C GLY A 90 -15.65 -5.09 -8.54
N ILE A 91 -14.64 -5.32 -7.71
CA ILE A 91 -13.39 -6.01 -8.10
C ILE A 91 -13.49 -7.46 -7.62
N PRO A 92 -13.63 -8.44 -8.52
CA PRO A 92 -13.64 -9.85 -8.13
C PRO A 92 -12.27 -10.25 -7.59
N TYR A 93 -12.27 -11.15 -6.61
CA TYR A 93 -11.04 -11.74 -6.02
C TYR A 93 -10.04 -10.75 -5.39
N ALA A 94 -10.46 -9.51 -5.08
CA ALA A 94 -9.59 -8.51 -4.46
C ALA A 94 -9.24 -8.92 -3.01
N SER A 95 -8.02 -9.34 -2.82
CA SER A 95 -7.45 -9.63 -1.50
C SER A 95 -6.08 -8.99 -1.35
N ILE A 96 -5.76 -8.58 -0.13
CA ILE A 96 -4.49 -7.92 0.19
C ILE A 96 -3.90 -8.65 1.39
N ARG A 97 -2.62 -9.02 1.30
CA ARG A 97 -1.93 -9.68 2.41
C ARG A 97 -0.57 -9.05 2.69
N MET A 98 -0.16 -9.08 3.94
CA MET A 98 1.19 -8.75 4.36
C MET A 98 1.84 -9.98 4.98
N PHE A 99 3.04 -10.33 4.53
CA PHE A 99 3.71 -11.54 4.95
C PHE A 99 5.23 -11.38 5.07
N GLU A 100 5.86 -12.25 5.84
CA GLU A 100 7.30 -12.44 5.82
C GLU A 100 7.66 -13.48 4.76
N GLY A 101 8.59 -13.14 3.87
CA GLY A 101 9.05 -14.03 2.81
C GLY A 101 9.65 -13.30 1.63
N THR A 102 9.73 -14.00 0.52
CA THR A 102 10.13 -13.45 -0.78
C THR A 102 9.02 -13.73 -1.80
N PRO A 103 8.93 -12.93 -2.88
CA PRO A 103 7.88 -13.12 -3.90
C PRO A 103 7.85 -14.53 -4.52
N GLU A 104 9.01 -15.20 -4.61
CA GLU A 104 9.16 -16.47 -5.30
C GLU A 104 8.87 -17.71 -4.44
N ARG A 105 8.51 -17.53 -3.16
CA ARG A 105 8.31 -18.62 -2.21
C ARG A 105 7.04 -18.43 -1.40
N PRO A 106 6.41 -19.52 -0.95
CA PRO A 106 5.30 -19.41 -0.01
C PRO A 106 5.67 -18.56 1.21
N PRO A 107 4.73 -17.72 1.71
CA PRO A 107 4.98 -16.89 2.89
C PRO A 107 5.36 -17.72 4.10
N LYS A 108 6.36 -17.29 4.86
CA LYS A 108 6.71 -17.89 6.13
C LYS A 108 5.66 -17.60 7.20
N GLN A 109 5.20 -16.36 7.25
CA GLN A 109 4.20 -15.88 8.19
C GLN A 109 3.36 -14.79 7.54
N VAL A 110 2.03 -14.92 7.60
CA VAL A 110 1.10 -13.87 7.20
C VAL A 110 0.74 -13.05 8.44
N PHE A 111 1.01 -11.75 8.41
CA PHE A 111 0.71 -10.82 9.52
C PHE A 111 -0.69 -10.25 9.42
N ALA A 112 -1.16 -9.99 8.21
CA ALA A 112 -2.49 -9.48 7.95
C ALA A 112 -2.97 -9.92 6.57
N GLN A 113 -4.28 -10.17 6.47
CA GLN A 113 -4.95 -10.43 5.20
C GLN A 113 -6.33 -9.78 5.21
N TYR A 114 -6.67 -9.09 4.13
CA TYR A 114 -7.94 -8.41 3.94
C TYR A 114 -8.55 -8.88 2.62
N ASN A 115 -9.76 -9.43 2.69
CA ASN A 115 -10.57 -9.66 1.50
C ASN A 115 -11.48 -8.45 1.32
N VAL A 116 -11.09 -7.52 0.43
CA VAL A 116 -11.80 -6.25 0.26
C VAL A 116 -13.06 -6.39 -0.60
N ALA A 117 -13.12 -7.41 -1.47
CA ALA A 117 -14.28 -7.63 -2.34
C ALA A 117 -15.54 -8.07 -1.58
N THR A 118 -15.38 -8.76 -0.46
CA THR A 118 -16.50 -9.37 0.29
C THR A 118 -16.85 -8.65 1.58
N LYS A 119 -16.07 -7.66 2.01
CA LYS A 119 -16.33 -6.93 3.25
C LYS A 119 -17.35 -5.83 3.04
N THR A 120 -18.41 -5.83 3.86
CA THR A 120 -19.47 -4.82 3.85
C THR A 120 -18.90 -3.40 4.08
N GLU A 121 -17.85 -3.28 4.92
CA GLU A 121 -17.17 -2.02 5.20
C GLU A 121 -16.44 -1.45 3.99
N CYS A 122 -16.16 -2.26 2.97
CA CYS A 122 -15.50 -1.87 1.74
C CYS A 122 -16.46 -1.44 0.62
N VAL A 123 -17.77 -1.62 0.80
CA VAL A 123 -18.78 -1.13 -0.16
C VAL A 123 -18.74 0.39 -0.22
N GLY A 124 -18.65 0.95 -1.42
CA GLY A 124 -18.49 2.39 -1.65
C GLY A 124 -17.08 2.92 -1.36
N LYS A 125 -16.14 2.06 -0.93
CA LYS A 125 -14.77 2.46 -0.60
C LYS A 125 -13.82 2.19 -1.75
N ARG A 126 -12.81 3.07 -1.88
CA ARG A 126 -11.85 3.06 -2.98
C ARG A 126 -10.40 3.13 -2.53
N ALA A 127 -10.19 3.37 -1.25
CA ALA A 127 -8.88 3.41 -0.61
C ALA A 127 -8.89 2.57 0.66
N LEU A 128 -7.79 1.91 0.94
CA LEU A 128 -7.58 1.12 2.15
C LEU A 128 -6.21 1.44 2.72
N VAL A 129 -6.14 1.84 4.00
CA VAL A 129 -4.90 1.83 4.76
C VAL A 129 -4.75 0.47 5.40
N MET A 130 -3.80 -0.32 4.90
CA MET A 130 -3.61 -1.72 5.25
C MET A 130 -3.01 -1.92 6.63
N GLY A 131 -1.90 -1.24 6.86
CA GLY A 131 -1.11 -1.42 8.06
C GLY A 131 0.13 -0.57 8.05
N LYS A 132 0.86 -0.68 9.15
CA LYS A 132 2.05 0.12 9.41
C LYS A 132 3.16 -0.72 10.03
N LEU A 133 4.36 -0.66 9.44
CA LEU A 133 5.61 -1.00 10.13
C LEU A 133 6.09 0.22 10.91
N TYR A 134 6.55 0.03 12.14
CA TYR A 134 7.06 1.13 12.96
C TYR A 134 8.17 0.66 13.91
N ARG A 135 9.09 1.57 14.21
CA ARG A 135 10.18 1.30 15.17
C ARG A 135 9.68 1.55 16.60
N ARG A 136 9.94 0.58 17.48
CA ARG A 136 9.73 0.71 18.91
C ARG A 136 10.87 0.01 19.66
N ASN A 137 11.59 0.75 20.49
CA ASN A 137 12.74 0.25 21.24
C ASN A 137 13.83 -0.40 20.34
N GLY A 138 14.09 0.20 19.18
CA GLY A 138 15.07 -0.30 18.22
C GLY A 138 14.61 -1.45 17.32
N GLU A 139 13.42 -2.00 17.54
CA GLU A 139 12.87 -3.11 16.76
C GLU A 139 11.73 -2.66 15.85
N TRP A 140 11.57 -3.33 14.71
CA TRP A 140 10.41 -3.18 13.86
C TRP A 140 9.22 -3.96 14.42
N LYS A 141 8.08 -3.30 14.47
CA LYS A 141 6.77 -3.87 14.83
C LYS A 141 5.79 -3.64 13.70
N PHE A 142 4.79 -4.49 13.62
CA PHE A 142 3.68 -4.32 12.67
C PHE A 142 2.38 -4.03 13.42
N ALA A 143 1.60 -3.07 12.89
CA ALA A 143 0.23 -2.81 13.29
C ALA A 143 -0.69 -3.01 12.08
N ALA A 144 -1.62 -3.96 12.18
CA ALA A 144 -2.72 -4.10 11.23
C ALA A 144 -3.71 -2.95 11.46
N ILE A 145 -4.16 -2.32 10.38
CA ILE A 145 -5.10 -1.19 10.40
C ILE A 145 -6.43 -1.61 9.76
N GLY A 146 -6.49 -1.66 8.43
CA GLY A 146 -7.67 -2.11 7.71
C GLY A 146 -8.76 -1.04 7.53
N ASP A 147 -8.41 0.24 7.62
CA ASP A 147 -9.36 1.35 7.47
C ASP A 147 -9.64 1.65 6.00
N ALA A 148 -10.92 1.58 5.60
CA ALA A 148 -11.37 1.82 4.23
C ALA A 148 -12.02 3.20 4.06
N PHE A 149 -11.74 3.87 2.92
CA PHE A 149 -12.17 5.26 2.66
C PHE A 149 -12.73 5.44 1.24
N GLU A 150 -13.49 6.51 1.05
CA GLU A 150 -14.09 6.90 -0.24
C GLU A 150 -13.16 7.75 -1.10
N ASP A 151 -11.87 7.85 -0.75
CA ASP A 151 -10.90 8.68 -1.47
C ASP A 151 -10.85 8.27 -2.95
N ARG A 152 -11.23 9.21 -3.81
CA ARG A 152 -11.39 8.96 -5.26
C ARG A 152 -10.08 9.01 -6.03
N THR A 153 -9.04 9.54 -5.42
CA THR A 153 -7.72 9.66 -6.03
C THR A 153 -6.65 9.29 -5.02
N ILE A 154 -5.54 8.74 -5.52
CA ILE A 154 -4.38 8.45 -4.68
C ILE A 154 -3.88 9.70 -3.94
N GLY A 155 -4.03 10.90 -4.54
CA GLY A 155 -3.66 12.14 -3.89
C GLY A 155 -4.44 12.41 -2.60
N GLN A 156 -5.73 12.10 -2.56
CA GLN A 156 -6.54 12.20 -1.34
C GLN A 156 -6.06 11.22 -0.28
N THR A 157 -5.76 9.99 -0.69
CA THR A 157 -5.24 8.95 0.20
C THR A 157 -3.86 9.31 0.75
N ILE A 158 -2.95 9.84 -0.07
CA ILE A 158 -1.62 10.31 0.36
C ILE A 158 -1.75 11.40 1.44
N VAL A 159 -2.61 12.39 1.21
CA VAL A 159 -2.85 13.47 2.20
C VAL A 159 -3.43 12.92 3.50
N ARG A 160 -4.38 11.99 3.43
CA ARG A 160 -4.94 11.30 4.58
C ARG A 160 -3.88 10.53 5.36
N VAL A 161 -3.10 9.70 4.67
CA VAL A 161 -2.02 8.90 5.29
C VAL A 161 -1.02 9.79 6.01
N ALA A 162 -0.60 10.89 5.37
CA ALA A 162 0.32 11.85 6.00
C ALA A 162 -0.28 12.54 7.24
N ARG A 163 -1.57 12.84 7.24
CA ARG A 163 -2.25 13.50 8.35
C ARG A 163 -2.56 12.55 9.52
N ASP A 164 -3.10 11.38 9.23
CA ASP A 164 -3.76 10.52 10.23
C ASP A 164 -2.90 9.33 10.68
N TYR A 165 -1.90 8.91 9.89
CA TYR A 165 -1.14 7.68 10.12
C TYR A 165 0.38 7.87 10.24
N SER A 166 0.87 9.09 10.10
CA SER A 166 2.32 9.39 10.13
C SER A 166 2.98 9.18 11.49
N LYS A 167 2.20 9.16 12.58
CA LYS A 167 2.69 9.01 13.97
C LYS A 167 2.28 7.69 14.58
#